data_3656dc5339c04b3560cdaffc08d08b7d
#
_entry.id   3656dc5339c04b3560cdaffc08d08b7d
#
_cell.length_a   1.000
_cell.length_b   1.000
_cell.length_c   1.000
_cell.angle_alpha   90.00
_cell.angle_beta   90.00
_cell.angle_gamma   90.00
#
_symmetry.space_group_name_H-M   'P 1'
#
loop_
_entity.id
_entity.type
_entity.pdbx_description
1 polymer ?
#
loop_
_entity_poly.entity_id
_entity_poly.type
_entity_poly.pdbx_seq_one_letter_code
_entity_poly.pdbx_strand_id
1 'polypeptide(L)'
;VKAGLQPLVVPFPTVKAIEDKGFVDTFRAIYPDAGTKPGMTWTPTSEPTAKDDHHDRIDFALARAKNLQVISAGIVGEKAPEADIVVTPWPSDHRATMAKVKF
;
A
#
# COMPACT_ATOMS: atom_id res chain seq x y z
N VAL A 1 -7.69 12.87 10.86
CA VAL A 1 -8.75 11.90 10.61
C VAL A 1 -10.08 12.49 11.02
N LYS A 2 -11.05 12.36 10.20
CA LYS A 2 -12.35 12.90 10.43
C LYS A 2 -13.40 11.80 10.27
N ALA A 3 -14.21 11.59 11.29
CA ALA A 3 -15.27 10.57 11.28
C ALA A 3 -14.76 9.20 10.81
N GLY A 4 -13.60 8.81 11.28
CA GLY A 4 -12.98 7.55 10.91
C GLY A 4 -12.24 7.55 9.58
N LEU A 5 -12.21 8.66 8.88
CA LEU A 5 -11.53 8.76 7.58
C LEU A 5 -10.12 9.28 7.75
N GLN A 6 -9.20 8.73 6.95
CA GLN A 6 -7.84 9.21 6.90
C GLN A 6 -7.70 10.31 5.85
N PRO A 7 -6.83 11.29 6.06
CA PRO A 7 -6.48 12.21 4.99
C PRO A 7 -5.88 11.45 3.80
N LEU A 8 -6.04 11.95 2.59
CA LEU A 8 -5.46 11.33 1.41
C LEU A 8 -3.94 11.35 1.44
N VAL A 9 -3.37 12.38 2.05
CA VAL A 9 -1.92 12.49 2.20
C VAL A 9 -1.60 12.61 3.67
N VAL A 10 -0.89 11.63 4.19
CA VAL A 10 -0.48 11.58 5.59
C VAL A 10 1.02 11.39 5.65
N PRO A 11 1.77 12.31 6.25
CA PRO A 11 3.19 12.10 6.46
C PRO A 11 3.38 11.08 7.59
N PHE A 12 3.99 9.95 7.26
CA PHE A 12 4.33 8.93 8.23
C PHE A 12 5.81 9.07 8.61
N PRO A 13 6.13 9.58 9.81
CA PRO A 13 7.52 9.84 10.18
C PRO A 13 8.42 8.61 10.09
N THR A 14 7.88 7.43 10.42
CA THR A 14 8.65 6.18 10.37
C THR A 14 9.07 5.84 8.94
N VAL A 15 8.14 5.89 8.00
CA VAL A 15 8.44 5.59 6.59
C VAL A 15 9.37 6.64 6.02
N LYS A 16 9.14 7.91 6.33
CA LYS A 16 10.01 8.99 5.88
C LYS A 16 11.44 8.81 6.38
N ALA A 17 11.61 8.40 7.64
CA ALA A 17 12.94 8.16 8.19
C ALA A 17 13.67 7.05 7.43
N ILE A 18 12.95 6.00 7.01
CA ILE A 18 13.52 4.90 6.24
C ILE A 18 13.85 5.38 4.82
N GLU A 19 12.97 6.15 4.20
CA GLU A 19 13.22 6.73 2.87
C GLU A 19 14.43 7.66 2.87
N ASP A 20 14.62 8.43 3.96
CA ASP A 20 15.78 9.30 4.11
C ASP A 20 17.09 8.52 4.16
N LYS A 21 17.05 7.22 4.42
CA LYS A 21 18.21 6.32 4.37
C LYS A 21 18.39 5.66 3.00
N GLY A 22 17.65 6.10 2.00
CA GLY A 22 17.78 5.63 0.62
C GLY A 22 16.88 4.45 0.25
N PHE A 23 15.95 4.07 1.10
CA PHE A 23 14.96 3.06 0.74
C PHE A 23 13.87 3.66 -0.13
N VAL A 24 13.41 2.89 -1.10
CA VAL A 24 12.38 3.30 -2.06
C VAL A 24 11.07 2.62 -1.68
N ASP A 25 10.01 3.40 -1.56
CA ASP A 25 8.66 2.89 -1.44
C ASP A 25 8.22 2.39 -2.82
N THR A 26 8.29 1.09 -3.03
CA THR A 26 8.10 0.50 -4.35
C THR A 26 6.71 0.74 -4.91
N PHE A 27 5.69 0.74 -4.07
CA PHE A 27 4.32 0.98 -4.52
C PHE A 27 4.16 2.42 -5.03
N ARG A 28 4.65 3.40 -4.29
CA ARG A 28 4.57 4.82 -4.69
C ARG A 28 5.47 5.16 -5.87
N ALA A 29 6.52 4.39 -6.09
CA ALA A 29 7.34 4.58 -7.29
C ALA A 29 6.55 4.28 -8.57
N ILE A 30 5.63 3.31 -8.50
CA ILE A 30 4.77 2.94 -9.63
C ILE A 30 3.48 3.77 -9.63
N TYR A 31 2.90 4.00 -8.47
CA TYR A 31 1.62 4.72 -8.32
C TYR A 31 1.83 5.94 -7.42
N PRO A 32 2.34 7.05 -7.97
CA PRO A 32 2.68 8.22 -7.14
C PRO A 32 1.48 8.97 -6.58
N ASP A 33 0.31 8.83 -7.19
CA ASP A 33 -0.87 9.55 -6.74
C ASP A 33 -1.70 8.72 -5.77
N ALA A 34 -1.60 9.06 -4.48
CA ALA A 34 -2.35 8.37 -3.44
C ALA A 34 -3.86 8.59 -3.55
N GLY A 35 -4.30 9.65 -4.22
CA GLY A 35 -5.72 9.93 -4.42
C GLY A 35 -6.38 8.95 -5.38
N THR A 36 -5.66 8.57 -6.44
CA THR A 36 -6.18 7.65 -7.45
C THR A 36 -5.83 6.20 -7.16
N LYS A 37 -4.71 5.94 -6.46
CA LYS A 37 -4.25 4.59 -6.15
C LYS A 37 -3.74 4.57 -4.71
N PRO A 38 -4.65 4.52 -3.72
CA PRO A 38 -4.23 4.57 -2.32
C PRO A 38 -3.44 3.34 -1.86
N GLY A 39 -3.70 2.16 -2.41
CA GLY A 39 -2.97 0.95 -2.05
C GLY A 39 -3.25 0.47 -0.64
N MET A 40 -4.50 0.48 -0.24
CA MET A 40 -4.88 0.11 1.12
C MET A 40 -4.63 -1.36 1.40
N THR A 41 -3.87 -1.64 2.45
CA THR A 41 -3.55 -3.00 2.88
C THR A 41 -4.34 -3.44 4.10
N TRP A 42 -4.91 -2.53 4.85
CA TRP A 42 -5.84 -2.77 5.95
C TRP A 42 -7.20 -2.22 5.53
N THR A 43 -8.30 -2.91 5.45
CA THR A 43 -8.50 -4.32 5.74
C THR A 43 -9.54 -4.90 4.77
N PRO A 44 -9.38 -6.17 4.35
CA PRO A 44 -10.37 -6.82 3.50
C PRO A 44 -11.61 -7.32 4.24
N THR A 45 -11.64 -7.19 5.57
CA THR A 45 -12.73 -7.71 6.39
C THR A 45 -13.95 -6.80 6.44
N SER A 46 -13.83 -5.56 5.94
CA SER A 46 -14.97 -4.63 5.85
C SER A 46 -14.92 -3.89 4.52
N GLU A 47 -16.05 -3.31 4.13
CA GLU A 47 -16.12 -2.52 2.90
C GLU A 47 -15.32 -1.21 3.04
N PRO A 48 -14.68 -0.75 1.95
CA PRO A 48 -13.91 0.51 2.00
C PRO A 48 -14.74 1.72 2.41
N THR A 49 -16.06 1.65 2.26
CA THR A 49 -16.97 2.73 2.62
C THR A 49 -17.56 2.57 4.01
N ALA A 50 -17.17 1.54 4.78
CA ALA A 50 -17.67 1.32 6.12
C ALA A 50 -17.32 2.51 7.03
N LYS A 51 -18.32 3.00 7.77
CA LYS A 51 -18.17 4.23 8.56
C LYS A 51 -17.38 4.05 9.84
N ASP A 52 -17.42 2.86 10.40
CA ASP A 52 -16.84 2.58 11.71
C ASP A 52 -15.54 1.79 11.61
N ASP A 53 -14.92 1.80 10.43
CA ASP A 53 -13.65 1.16 10.21
C ASP A 53 -12.75 2.05 9.36
N HIS A 54 -11.43 1.89 9.54
CA HIS A 54 -10.44 2.59 8.77
C HIS A 54 -9.85 1.68 7.71
N HIS A 55 -9.55 2.26 6.56
CA HIS A 55 -8.82 1.58 5.51
C HIS A 55 -7.53 2.34 5.27
N ASP A 56 -6.42 1.71 5.55
CA ASP A 56 -5.10 2.35 5.56
C ASP A 56 -4.10 1.57 4.73
N ARG A 57 -3.11 2.28 4.25
CA ARG A 57 -1.91 1.70 3.69
C ARG A 57 -0.86 1.63 4.80
N ILE A 58 -0.72 0.45 5.41
CA ILE A 58 0.17 0.26 6.56
C ILE A 58 1.21 -0.84 6.36
N ASP A 59 1.16 -1.55 5.24
CA ASP A 59 2.16 -2.55 4.87
C ASP A 59 2.93 -2.05 3.65
N PHE A 60 4.23 -2.20 3.68
CA PHE A 60 5.11 -1.60 2.68
C PHE A 60 6.15 -2.59 2.20
N ALA A 61 6.47 -2.55 0.92
CA ALA A 61 7.64 -3.21 0.35
C ALA A 61 8.66 -2.13 0.02
N LEU A 62 9.66 -2.00 0.88
CA LEU A 62 10.69 -0.98 0.75
C LEU A 62 11.98 -1.65 0.26
N ALA A 63 12.63 -1.06 -0.72
CA ALA A 63 13.82 -1.63 -1.32
C ALA A 63 14.94 -0.61 -1.42
N ARG A 64 16.17 -1.10 -1.28
CA ARG A 64 17.36 -0.28 -1.44
C ARG A 64 18.44 -1.08 -2.15
N ALA A 65 18.91 -0.54 -3.27
CA ALA A 65 20.04 -1.11 -4.01
C ALA A 65 20.67 -0.03 -4.86
N LYS A 66 21.94 -0.22 -5.21
CA LYS A 66 22.72 0.79 -5.94
C LYS A 66 22.09 1.18 -7.27
N ASN A 67 21.61 0.19 -8.03
CA ASN A 67 21.02 0.42 -9.36
C ASN A 67 19.56 -0.05 -9.39
N LEU A 68 18.83 0.26 -8.35
CA LEU A 68 17.45 -0.21 -8.18
C LEU A 68 16.52 0.36 -9.24
N GLN A 69 15.78 -0.53 -9.88
CA GLN A 69 14.66 -0.16 -10.75
C GLN A 69 13.42 -0.88 -10.23
N VAL A 70 12.36 -0.13 -9.98
CA VAL A 70 11.06 -0.72 -9.65
C VAL A 70 10.32 -0.95 -10.96
N ILE A 71 10.06 -2.21 -11.28
CA ILE A 71 9.45 -2.59 -12.56
C ILE A 71 7.93 -2.59 -12.45
N SER A 72 7.41 -3.15 -11.36
CA SER A 72 5.98 -3.17 -11.10
C SER A 72 5.74 -3.29 -9.61
N ALA A 73 4.53 -2.93 -9.20
CA ALA A 73 4.08 -3.07 -7.83
C ALA A 73 2.57 -3.28 -7.84
N GLY A 74 2.05 -3.88 -6.78
CA GLY A 74 0.62 -4.12 -6.68
C GLY A 74 0.20 -4.59 -5.30
N ILE A 75 -1.09 -4.62 -5.12
CA ILE A 75 -1.73 -5.14 -3.91
C ILE A 75 -2.33 -6.50 -4.24
N VAL A 76 -2.12 -7.47 -3.38
CA VAL A 76 -2.72 -8.79 -3.48
C VAL A 76 -3.79 -8.92 -2.40
N GLY A 77 -4.99 -9.28 -2.78
CA GLY A 77 -6.06 -9.33 -1.81
C GLY A 77 -7.31 -10.04 -2.30
N GLU A 78 -8.41 -9.71 -1.66
CA GLU A 78 -9.66 -10.47 -1.80
C GLU A 78 -10.52 -10.10 -2.99
N LYS A 79 -10.43 -8.85 -3.46
CA LYS A 79 -11.25 -8.39 -4.58
C LYS A 79 -10.73 -7.08 -5.17
N ALA A 80 -11.05 -6.85 -6.44
CA ALA A 80 -10.82 -5.57 -7.11
C ALA A 80 -11.91 -4.56 -6.67
N PRO A 81 -11.66 -3.26 -6.75
CA PRO A 81 -10.44 -2.63 -7.27
C PRO A 81 -9.31 -2.48 -6.23
N GLU A 82 -9.56 -2.82 -4.96
CA GLU A 82 -8.58 -2.68 -3.89
C GLU A 82 -7.36 -3.56 -4.12
N ALA A 83 -7.56 -4.76 -4.70
CA ALA A 83 -6.47 -5.67 -5.04
C ALA A 83 -6.23 -5.68 -6.54
N ASP A 84 -4.96 -5.61 -6.92
CA ASP A 84 -4.52 -5.75 -8.31
C ASP A 84 -4.44 -7.22 -8.71
N ILE A 85 -4.12 -8.08 -7.74
CA ILE A 85 -4.11 -9.53 -7.90
C ILE A 85 -5.10 -10.10 -6.89
N VAL A 86 -6.09 -10.83 -7.38
CA VAL A 86 -7.16 -11.37 -6.55
C VAL A 86 -6.89 -12.82 -6.25
N VAL A 87 -6.94 -13.17 -4.97
CA VAL A 87 -6.78 -14.55 -4.48
C VAL A 87 -7.95 -14.86 -3.56
N THR A 88 -8.66 -15.94 -3.85
CA THR A 88 -9.81 -16.37 -3.04
C THR A 88 -9.68 -17.85 -2.69
N PRO A 89 -9.98 -18.25 -1.44
CA PRO A 89 -10.30 -17.39 -0.30
C PRO A 89 -9.08 -16.63 0.19
N TRP A 90 -9.29 -15.43 0.73
CA TRP A 90 -8.20 -14.61 1.24
C TRP A 90 -8.05 -14.85 2.75
N PRO A 91 -6.87 -15.28 3.23
CA PRO A 91 -6.72 -15.83 4.58
C PRO A 91 -6.32 -14.82 5.65
N SER A 92 -6.27 -13.53 5.35
CA SER A 92 -5.72 -12.54 6.27
C SER A 92 -6.64 -11.33 6.40
N ASP A 93 -6.49 -10.58 7.50
CA ASP A 93 -7.11 -9.29 7.69
C ASP A 93 -6.28 -8.14 7.08
N HIS A 94 -5.11 -8.45 6.51
CA HIS A 94 -4.33 -7.53 5.68
C HIS A 94 -4.34 -7.99 4.24
N ARG A 95 -4.28 -7.03 3.33
CA ARG A 95 -3.86 -7.32 1.96
C ARG A 95 -2.35 -7.34 1.90
N ALA A 96 -1.79 -8.07 0.96
CA ALA A 96 -0.34 -8.11 0.77
C ALA A 96 0.09 -7.05 -0.23
N THR A 97 1.30 -6.56 -0.07
CA THR A 97 1.93 -5.71 -1.07
C THR A 97 3.04 -6.47 -1.75
N MET A 98 3.19 -6.27 -3.05
CA MET A 98 4.24 -6.92 -3.83
C MET A 98 4.94 -5.92 -4.74
N ALA A 99 6.19 -6.21 -5.05
CA ALA A 99 6.93 -5.44 -6.02
C ALA A 99 7.89 -6.34 -6.80
N LYS A 100 8.09 -5.98 -8.06
CA LYS A 100 9.12 -6.58 -8.89
C LYS A 100 10.19 -5.53 -9.12
N VAL A 101 11.41 -5.86 -8.75
CA VAL A 101 12.54 -4.94 -8.84
C VAL A 101 13.68 -5.58 -9.60
N LYS A 102 14.52 -4.72 -10.16
CA LYS A 102 15.76 -5.11 -10.82
C LYS A 102 16.92 -4.31 -10.21
N PHE A 103 18.04 -4.98 -9.98
CA PHE A 103 19.25 -4.33 -9.47
C PHE A 103 20.51 -5.09 -9.89
#